data_8ffea4ce0e3ebf31c2ff1db69c43e8a7
#
_entry.id   8ffea4ce0e3ebf31c2ff1db69c43e8a7
#
_cell.length_a   1.000
_cell.length_b   1.000
_cell.length_c   1.000
_cell.angle_alpha   90.00
_cell.angle_beta   90.00
_cell.angle_gamma   90.00
#
_symmetry.space_group_name_H-M   'P 1'
#
loop_
_entity.id
_entity.type
_entity.pdbx_description
1 polymer ?
#
loop_
_entity_poly.entity_id
_entity_poly.type
_entity_poly.pdbx_seq_one_letter_code
_entity_poly.pdbx_strand_id
1 'polypeptide(L)'
;MQGAMQVLVVGAGVVGLAVARAAALAGHEVIVAEGAAAVGTGVSSRNSEVIHAGLYYPSGSKRAYHCPRGRRMLYDFCASHGVPHRKCGKFVVATNDAEIEKLGAILEQSRINGVEGVEMIDGATARRLEPELACLVALHSPETGIVDSHADMNALRGDLEDHGGMIAFNTRIERLVQVQGGWLVHSGGDTITVDAVVNSAGLGAQKLGSATEGYPQERVPRLFLGKGSYFGFAGRPAFSRLIYPAPIHGGLGVHVTLDLAGRMRFGPDVEWIEHETYDVDPKRADVFYKRIRDYFPRLPDGSLVPDYAGIRPKLTGRNEAEIGRAHV
;
A
#
# COMPACT_ATOMS: atom_id res chain seq x y z
N MET A 1 9.97 16.07 -30.93
CA MET A 1 10.38 15.27 -29.76
C MET A 1 10.85 16.26 -28.71
N GLN A 2 10.27 16.25 -27.51
CA GLN A 2 10.85 17.00 -26.38
C GLN A 2 12.23 16.37 -26.09
N GLY A 3 13.27 17.20 -25.90
CA GLY A 3 14.61 16.72 -25.55
C GLY A 3 14.62 15.97 -24.21
N ALA A 4 15.72 15.23 -23.93
CA ALA A 4 15.94 14.62 -22.64
C ALA A 4 15.90 15.70 -21.53
N MET A 5 15.22 15.42 -20.43
CA MET A 5 15.13 16.33 -19.27
C MET A 5 15.93 15.73 -18.11
N GLN A 6 16.49 16.58 -17.28
CA GLN A 6 16.97 16.19 -15.96
C GLN A 6 15.82 16.15 -14.97
N VAL A 7 15.50 14.97 -14.45
CA VAL A 7 14.37 14.74 -13.53
C VAL A 7 14.90 14.33 -12.16
N LEU A 8 14.57 15.10 -11.13
CA LEU A 8 14.78 14.72 -9.74
C LEU A 8 13.53 14.05 -9.20
N VAL A 9 13.67 12.85 -8.67
CA VAL A 9 12.63 12.18 -7.89
C VAL A 9 13.03 12.19 -6.42
N VAL A 10 12.18 12.74 -5.55
CA VAL A 10 12.46 12.81 -4.11
C VAL A 10 11.77 11.65 -3.41
N GLY A 11 12.59 10.74 -2.86
CA GLY A 11 12.17 9.53 -2.16
C GLY A 11 12.29 8.25 -2.99
N ALA A 12 13.02 7.26 -2.47
CA ALA A 12 13.23 5.94 -3.07
C ALA A 12 12.30 4.87 -2.47
N GLY A 13 11.04 5.22 -2.16
CA GLY A 13 9.97 4.26 -1.93
C GLY A 13 9.45 3.71 -3.26
N VAL A 14 8.55 2.71 -3.22
CA VAL A 14 8.01 2.04 -4.41
C VAL A 14 7.46 3.02 -5.46
N VAL A 15 6.77 4.09 -5.03
CA VAL A 15 6.22 5.10 -5.95
C VAL A 15 7.32 5.89 -6.63
N GLY A 16 8.30 6.37 -5.86
CA GLY A 16 9.44 7.12 -6.41
C GLY A 16 10.26 6.28 -7.39
N LEU A 17 10.56 5.03 -7.03
CA LEU A 17 11.29 4.10 -7.90
C LEU A 17 10.53 3.80 -9.19
N ALA A 18 9.21 3.57 -9.11
CA ALA A 18 8.38 3.33 -10.30
C ALA A 18 8.33 4.53 -11.24
N VAL A 19 8.23 5.75 -10.70
CA VAL A 19 8.26 6.99 -11.49
C VAL A 19 9.65 7.21 -12.09
N ALA A 20 10.70 7.05 -11.31
CA ALA A 20 12.08 7.19 -11.75
C ALA A 20 12.42 6.22 -12.89
N ARG A 21 12.06 4.93 -12.70
CA ARG A 21 12.17 3.91 -13.76
C ARG A 21 11.45 4.32 -15.04
N ALA A 22 10.20 4.75 -14.93
CA ALA A 22 9.41 5.15 -16.10
C ALA A 22 10.03 6.34 -16.84
N ALA A 23 10.60 7.31 -16.13
CA ALA A 23 11.28 8.45 -16.71
C ALA A 23 12.60 8.05 -17.39
N ALA A 24 13.40 7.17 -16.76
CA ALA A 24 14.64 6.65 -17.35
C ALA A 24 14.37 5.84 -18.62
N LEU A 25 13.37 4.95 -18.61
CA LEU A 25 12.92 4.21 -19.79
C LEU A 25 12.42 5.12 -20.92
N ALA A 26 11.92 6.32 -20.59
CA ALA A 26 11.53 7.33 -21.58
C ALA A 26 12.72 8.16 -22.11
N GLY A 27 13.95 7.88 -21.65
CA GLY A 27 15.18 8.54 -22.12
C GLY A 27 15.51 9.84 -21.38
N HIS A 28 14.97 10.06 -20.18
CA HIS A 28 15.32 11.19 -19.32
C HIS A 28 16.52 10.86 -18.42
N GLU A 29 17.30 11.87 -18.05
CA GLU A 29 18.34 11.78 -17.03
C GLU A 29 17.68 11.83 -15.64
N VAL A 30 17.77 10.74 -14.86
CA VAL A 30 17.03 10.62 -13.60
C VAL A 30 17.95 10.51 -12.40
N ILE A 31 17.73 11.38 -11.42
CA ILE A 31 18.35 11.32 -10.10
C ILE A 31 17.25 11.07 -9.08
N VAL A 32 17.40 10.05 -8.23
CA VAL A 32 16.54 9.83 -7.08
C VAL A 32 17.29 10.29 -5.82
N ALA A 33 16.73 11.23 -5.08
CA ALA A 33 17.28 11.65 -3.78
C ALA A 33 16.53 10.93 -2.67
N GLU A 34 17.26 10.10 -1.87
CA GLU A 34 16.72 9.36 -0.74
C GLU A 34 17.38 9.84 0.56
N GLY A 35 16.55 10.24 1.53
CA GLY A 35 17.02 10.73 2.83
C GLY A 35 17.59 9.65 3.76
N ALA A 36 17.32 8.38 3.47
CA ALA A 36 17.83 7.23 4.21
C ALA A 36 19.01 6.56 3.50
N ALA A 37 19.61 5.56 4.15
CA ALA A 37 20.76 4.80 3.62
C ALA A 37 20.36 3.67 2.67
N ALA A 38 19.05 3.42 2.47
CA ALA A 38 18.55 2.33 1.65
C ALA A 38 17.16 2.66 1.04
N VAL A 39 16.80 1.96 -0.04
CA VAL A 39 15.48 2.07 -0.64
C VAL A 39 14.38 1.53 0.27
N GLY A 40 13.18 2.07 0.17
CA GLY A 40 11.97 1.52 0.75
C GLY A 40 11.90 1.51 2.28
N THR A 41 12.70 2.26 3.00
CA THR A 41 12.78 2.24 4.48
C THR A 41 11.55 2.83 5.20
N GLY A 42 10.70 3.56 4.47
CA GLY A 42 9.48 4.19 4.99
C GLY A 42 8.22 3.33 4.84
N VAL A 43 7.15 3.93 4.32
CA VAL A 43 5.83 3.30 4.14
C VAL A 43 5.89 2.04 3.27
N SER A 44 6.79 2.01 2.28
CA SER A 44 6.91 0.91 1.31
C SER A 44 7.39 -0.42 1.92
N SER A 45 8.05 -0.43 3.08
CA SER A 45 8.43 -1.65 3.80
C SER A 45 7.48 -2.00 4.95
N ARG A 46 6.44 -1.19 5.19
CA ARG A 46 5.56 -1.31 6.36
C ARG A 46 4.10 -1.39 5.93
N ASN A 47 3.79 -2.39 5.12
CA ASN A 47 2.47 -2.62 4.53
C ASN A 47 2.13 -4.12 4.57
N SER A 48 0.96 -4.50 4.05
CA SER A 48 0.49 -5.89 4.05
C SER A 48 1.00 -6.71 2.85
N GLU A 49 1.80 -6.13 1.95
CA GLU A 49 2.34 -6.77 0.74
C GLU A 49 1.27 -7.39 -0.18
N VAL A 50 0.06 -6.85 -0.15
CA VAL A 50 -1.08 -7.38 -0.90
C VAL A 50 -1.18 -6.74 -2.28
N ILE A 51 -1.21 -7.58 -3.31
CA ILE A 51 -1.59 -7.20 -4.67
C ILE A 51 -3.13 -7.14 -4.71
N HIS A 52 -3.69 -5.93 -4.57
CA HIS A 52 -5.13 -5.72 -4.52
C HIS A 52 -5.78 -5.86 -5.91
N ALA A 53 -6.97 -6.47 -5.96
CA ALA A 53 -7.73 -6.60 -7.20
C ALA A 53 -8.56 -5.35 -7.58
N GLY A 54 -8.93 -4.50 -6.61
CA GLY A 54 -9.70 -3.27 -6.87
C GLY A 54 -11.18 -3.33 -6.49
N LEU A 55 -11.56 -4.19 -5.54
CA LEU A 55 -12.97 -4.51 -5.21
C LEU A 55 -13.78 -3.31 -4.71
N TYR A 56 -13.20 -2.48 -3.83
CA TYR A 56 -13.95 -1.55 -2.97
C TYR A 56 -14.02 -0.11 -3.46
N TYR A 57 -13.30 0.23 -4.53
CA TYR A 57 -13.11 1.62 -4.89
C TYR A 57 -14.32 2.20 -5.61
N PRO A 58 -14.78 3.42 -5.25
CA PRO A 58 -15.88 4.08 -5.95
C PRO A 58 -15.59 4.18 -7.44
N SER A 59 -16.55 3.83 -8.28
CA SER A 59 -16.44 3.91 -9.74
C SER A 59 -16.09 5.33 -10.18
N GLY A 60 -15.26 5.46 -11.22
CA GLY A 60 -14.75 6.73 -11.71
C GLY A 60 -13.61 7.33 -10.87
N SER A 61 -13.28 6.77 -9.70
CA SER A 61 -12.11 7.21 -8.93
C SER A 61 -10.80 6.77 -9.58
N LYS A 62 -9.72 7.51 -9.32
CA LYS A 62 -8.38 7.12 -9.79
C LYS A 62 -7.97 5.74 -9.26
N ARG A 63 -8.36 5.38 -8.04
CA ARG A 63 -8.12 4.04 -7.46
C ARG A 63 -8.85 2.93 -8.22
N ALA A 64 -10.12 3.14 -8.58
CA ALA A 64 -10.88 2.18 -9.39
C ALA A 64 -10.25 1.96 -10.77
N TYR A 65 -9.73 3.03 -11.39
CA TYR A 65 -9.08 2.96 -12.69
C TYR A 65 -7.69 2.29 -12.61
N HIS A 66 -6.85 2.72 -11.66
CA HIS A 66 -5.46 2.27 -11.63
C HIS A 66 -5.26 0.92 -10.96
N CYS A 67 -6.08 0.50 -9.99
CA CYS A 67 -5.83 -0.72 -9.22
C CYS A 67 -5.92 -2.00 -10.08
N PRO A 68 -7.00 -2.28 -10.86
CA PRO A 68 -7.05 -3.46 -11.72
C PRO A 68 -5.94 -3.46 -12.80
N ARG A 69 -5.65 -2.28 -13.38
CA ARG A 69 -4.58 -2.12 -14.35
C ARG A 69 -3.20 -2.36 -13.73
N GLY A 70 -2.92 -1.71 -12.59
CA GLY A 70 -1.64 -1.84 -11.88
C GLY A 70 -1.41 -3.26 -11.39
N ARG A 71 -2.45 -3.97 -10.95
CA ARG A 71 -2.35 -5.39 -10.61
C ARG A 71 -1.83 -6.23 -11.77
N ARG A 72 -2.40 -6.09 -12.98
CA ARG A 72 -1.95 -6.83 -14.15
C ARG A 72 -0.49 -6.51 -14.48
N MET A 73 -0.16 -5.21 -14.53
CA MET A 73 1.21 -4.75 -14.77
C MET A 73 2.18 -5.26 -13.72
N LEU A 74 1.77 -5.32 -12.44
CA LEU A 74 2.63 -5.81 -11.36
C LEU A 74 2.88 -7.32 -11.48
N TYR A 75 1.87 -8.13 -11.82
CA TYR A 75 2.10 -9.56 -12.08
C TYR A 75 3.04 -9.79 -13.26
N ASP A 76 2.87 -9.05 -14.37
CA ASP A 76 3.74 -9.14 -15.54
C ASP A 76 5.17 -8.70 -15.19
N PHE A 77 5.32 -7.62 -14.42
CA PHE A 77 6.61 -7.13 -13.93
C PHE A 77 7.28 -8.15 -13.00
N CYS A 78 6.56 -8.67 -12.03
CA CYS A 78 7.09 -9.69 -11.14
C CYS A 78 7.58 -10.93 -11.89
N ALA A 79 6.80 -11.40 -12.87
CA ALA A 79 7.18 -12.57 -13.68
C ALA A 79 8.42 -12.31 -14.53
N SER A 80 8.53 -11.14 -15.16
CA SER A 80 9.67 -10.78 -16.02
C SER A 80 10.97 -10.50 -15.26
N HIS A 81 10.88 -10.05 -13.99
CA HIS A 81 12.04 -9.67 -13.17
C HIS A 81 12.36 -10.68 -12.05
N GLY A 82 11.67 -11.82 -12.02
CA GLY A 82 11.90 -12.84 -10.98
C GLY A 82 11.53 -12.38 -9.58
N VAL A 83 10.64 -11.38 -9.44
CA VAL A 83 10.16 -10.90 -8.15
C VAL A 83 9.24 -11.96 -7.53
N PRO A 84 9.54 -12.44 -6.30
CA PRO A 84 8.71 -13.43 -5.64
C PRO A 84 7.30 -12.90 -5.40
N HIS A 85 6.31 -13.61 -5.87
CA HIS A 85 4.90 -13.27 -5.70
C HIS A 85 4.03 -14.52 -5.73
N ARG A 86 2.79 -14.42 -5.23
CA ARG A 86 1.83 -15.52 -5.27
C ARG A 86 0.41 -15.01 -5.42
N LYS A 87 -0.31 -15.49 -6.42
CA LYS A 87 -1.75 -15.27 -6.61
C LYS A 87 -2.50 -16.26 -5.71
N CYS A 88 -2.58 -15.95 -4.41
CA CYS A 88 -3.19 -16.82 -3.40
C CYS A 88 -4.71 -16.66 -3.29
N GLY A 89 -5.27 -15.62 -3.88
CA GLY A 89 -6.68 -15.29 -3.75
C GLY A 89 -7.03 -14.65 -2.40
N LYS A 90 -8.26 -14.14 -2.33
CA LYS A 90 -8.83 -13.54 -1.12
C LYS A 90 -10.30 -13.89 -0.98
N PHE A 91 -10.72 -14.16 0.25
CA PHE A 91 -12.13 -14.15 0.65
C PHE A 91 -12.46 -12.87 1.39
N VAL A 92 -13.56 -12.20 1.00
CA VAL A 92 -14.21 -11.21 1.85
C VAL A 92 -15.43 -11.90 2.44
N VAL A 93 -15.50 -12.00 3.76
CA VAL A 93 -16.46 -12.90 4.43
C VAL A 93 -17.56 -12.12 5.16
N ALA A 94 -18.78 -12.66 5.09
CA ALA A 94 -19.93 -12.24 5.87
C ALA A 94 -20.20 -13.27 6.97
N THR A 95 -20.28 -12.80 8.22
CA THR A 95 -20.56 -13.61 9.40
C THR A 95 -21.99 -13.43 9.90
N ASN A 96 -22.73 -12.46 9.35
CA ASN A 96 -24.13 -12.17 9.63
C ASN A 96 -24.85 -11.64 8.37
N ASP A 97 -26.19 -11.58 8.41
CA ASP A 97 -27.04 -11.22 7.26
C ASP A 97 -26.78 -9.79 6.75
N ALA A 98 -26.55 -8.83 7.66
CA ALA A 98 -26.28 -7.45 7.25
C ALA A 98 -24.95 -7.30 6.49
N GLU A 99 -24.01 -8.20 6.68
CA GLU A 99 -22.76 -8.25 5.94
C GLU A 99 -22.93 -8.89 4.56
N ILE A 100 -23.91 -9.79 4.36
CA ILE A 100 -24.22 -10.38 3.05
C ILE A 100 -24.63 -9.30 2.04
N GLU A 101 -25.49 -8.36 2.45
CA GLU A 101 -25.88 -7.24 1.59
C GLU A 101 -24.68 -6.38 1.16
N LYS A 102 -23.75 -6.13 2.11
CA LYS A 102 -22.51 -5.39 1.80
C LYS A 102 -21.64 -6.13 0.78
N LEU A 103 -21.53 -7.45 0.90
CA LEU A 103 -20.80 -8.26 -0.07
C LEU A 103 -21.44 -8.20 -1.46
N GLY A 104 -22.77 -8.19 -1.54
CA GLY A 104 -23.52 -7.99 -2.79
C GLY A 104 -23.16 -6.66 -3.46
N ALA A 105 -23.14 -5.58 -2.69
CA ALA A 105 -22.75 -4.26 -3.19
C ALA A 105 -21.26 -4.22 -3.65
N ILE A 106 -20.36 -4.89 -2.93
CA ILE A 106 -18.94 -5.01 -3.32
C ILE A 106 -18.79 -5.82 -4.61
N LEU A 107 -19.55 -6.90 -4.77
CA LEU A 107 -19.55 -7.69 -6.01
C LEU A 107 -19.95 -6.84 -7.20
N GLU A 108 -21.03 -6.10 -7.09
CA GLU A 108 -21.49 -5.21 -8.17
C GLU A 108 -20.46 -4.10 -8.45
N GLN A 109 -19.93 -3.47 -7.40
CA GLN A 109 -18.86 -2.46 -7.51
C GLN A 109 -17.63 -3.03 -8.24
N SER A 110 -17.23 -4.27 -7.92
CA SER A 110 -16.09 -4.93 -8.55
C SER A 110 -16.31 -5.18 -10.05
N ARG A 111 -17.53 -5.54 -10.46
CA ARG A 111 -17.91 -5.70 -11.87
C ARG A 111 -17.80 -4.40 -12.64
N ILE A 112 -18.34 -3.32 -12.08
CA ILE A 112 -18.28 -1.98 -12.69
C ILE A 112 -16.80 -1.53 -12.83
N ASN A 113 -15.95 -1.87 -11.88
CA ASN A 113 -14.52 -1.54 -11.90
C ASN A 113 -13.70 -2.47 -12.83
N GLY A 114 -14.32 -3.46 -13.48
CA GLY A 114 -13.62 -4.39 -14.37
C GLY A 114 -12.68 -5.36 -13.64
N VAL A 115 -13.02 -5.76 -12.42
CA VAL A 115 -12.26 -6.76 -11.66
C VAL A 115 -12.70 -8.15 -12.07
N GLU A 116 -11.79 -8.98 -12.53
CA GLU A 116 -12.06 -10.28 -13.11
C GLU A 116 -12.25 -11.36 -12.03
N GLY A 117 -13.10 -12.35 -12.35
CA GLY A 117 -13.24 -13.61 -11.61
C GLY A 117 -13.86 -13.50 -10.22
N VAL A 118 -14.40 -12.33 -9.86
CA VAL A 118 -15.03 -12.14 -8.55
C VAL A 118 -16.40 -12.81 -8.51
N GLU A 119 -16.61 -13.68 -7.53
CA GLU A 119 -17.85 -14.45 -7.38
C GLU A 119 -18.28 -14.57 -5.92
N MET A 120 -19.58 -14.72 -5.71
CA MET A 120 -20.15 -15.05 -4.40
C MET A 120 -20.20 -16.56 -4.23
N ILE A 121 -19.69 -17.08 -3.12
CA ILE A 121 -19.76 -18.50 -2.76
C ILE A 121 -20.43 -18.66 -1.39
N ASP A 122 -21.16 -19.77 -1.22
CA ASP A 122 -21.79 -20.09 0.07
C ASP A 122 -20.75 -20.49 1.14
N GLY A 123 -21.14 -20.39 2.40
CA GLY A 123 -20.27 -20.70 3.53
C GLY A 123 -19.81 -22.17 3.57
N ALA A 124 -20.57 -23.12 3.01
CA ALA A 124 -20.16 -24.52 2.95
C ALA A 124 -19.01 -24.69 1.94
N THR A 125 -19.09 -24.04 0.78
CA THR A 125 -18.03 -23.99 -0.22
C THR A 125 -16.80 -23.29 0.32
N ALA A 126 -16.97 -22.14 0.98
CA ALA A 126 -15.86 -21.42 1.60
C ALA A 126 -15.12 -22.28 2.65
N ARG A 127 -15.86 -23.01 3.50
CA ARG A 127 -15.26 -23.90 4.50
C ARG A 127 -14.59 -25.15 3.89
N ARG A 128 -15.05 -25.65 2.75
CA ARG A 128 -14.31 -26.73 2.05
C ARG A 128 -12.93 -26.25 1.58
N LEU A 129 -12.82 -25.00 1.19
CA LEU A 129 -11.58 -24.38 0.72
C LEU A 129 -10.67 -23.90 1.87
N GLU A 130 -11.28 -23.47 2.98
CA GLU A 130 -10.61 -22.96 4.19
C GLU A 130 -11.31 -23.56 5.43
N PRO A 131 -10.91 -24.73 5.92
CA PRO A 131 -11.64 -25.49 6.95
C PRO A 131 -11.83 -24.78 8.30
N GLU A 132 -10.94 -23.87 8.65
CA GLU A 132 -11.01 -23.13 9.90
C GLU A 132 -11.88 -21.85 9.79
N LEU A 133 -12.39 -21.55 8.58
CA LEU A 133 -13.20 -20.36 8.32
C LEU A 133 -14.64 -20.54 8.78
N ALA A 134 -15.15 -19.58 9.56
CA ALA A 134 -16.57 -19.45 9.88
C ALA A 134 -17.17 -18.26 9.12
N CYS A 135 -18.06 -18.53 8.18
CA CYS A 135 -18.82 -17.50 7.47
C CYS A 135 -20.15 -18.07 6.95
N LEU A 136 -21.10 -17.17 6.68
CA LEU A 136 -22.35 -17.49 5.99
C LEU A 136 -22.15 -17.51 4.48
N VAL A 137 -21.43 -16.49 3.98
CA VAL A 137 -21.14 -16.28 2.55
C VAL A 137 -19.74 -15.67 2.44
N ALA A 138 -19.05 -15.93 1.35
CA ALA A 138 -17.79 -15.28 1.01
C ALA A 138 -17.80 -14.73 -0.41
N LEU A 139 -17.19 -13.57 -0.61
CA LEU A 139 -16.85 -13.04 -1.92
C LEU A 139 -15.43 -13.50 -2.25
N HIS A 140 -15.28 -14.36 -3.24
CA HIS A 140 -14.00 -14.87 -3.71
C HIS A 140 -13.40 -13.92 -4.75
N SER A 141 -12.19 -13.47 -4.52
CA SER A 141 -11.38 -12.64 -5.44
C SER A 141 -10.10 -13.40 -5.82
N PRO A 142 -10.09 -14.18 -6.89
CA PRO A 142 -8.97 -15.04 -7.26
C PRO A 142 -7.74 -14.26 -7.71
N GLU A 143 -7.94 -13.05 -8.23
CA GLU A 143 -6.87 -12.20 -8.76
C GLU A 143 -6.07 -11.44 -7.69
N THR A 144 -6.50 -11.50 -6.42
CA THR A 144 -5.74 -10.93 -5.30
C THR A 144 -4.53 -11.82 -4.98
N GLY A 145 -3.39 -11.21 -4.65
CA GLY A 145 -2.19 -11.94 -4.30
C GLY A 145 -1.31 -11.21 -3.30
N ILE A 146 -0.09 -11.71 -3.17
CA ILE A 146 0.97 -11.13 -2.33
C ILE A 146 2.27 -11.04 -3.12
N VAL A 147 3.13 -10.10 -2.75
CA VAL A 147 4.41 -9.81 -3.39
C VAL A 147 5.48 -9.56 -2.34
N ASP A 148 6.72 -9.91 -2.64
CA ASP A 148 7.88 -9.41 -1.88
C ASP A 148 8.12 -7.95 -2.28
N SER A 149 7.72 -7.03 -1.42
CA SER A 149 7.82 -5.59 -1.68
C SER A 149 9.27 -5.10 -1.77
N HIS A 150 10.20 -5.76 -1.08
CA HIS A 150 11.62 -5.42 -1.15
C HIS A 150 12.24 -5.90 -2.46
N ALA A 151 11.93 -7.12 -2.89
CA ALA A 151 12.37 -7.62 -4.19
C ALA A 151 11.79 -6.79 -5.34
N ASP A 152 10.52 -6.36 -5.24
CA ASP A 152 9.88 -5.46 -6.21
C ASP A 152 10.62 -4.12 -6.32
N MET A 153 10.92 -3.48 -5.19
CA MET A 153 11.68 -2.22 -5.18
C MET A 153 13.11 -2.38 -5.71
N ASN A 154 13.76 -3.51 -5.41
CA ASN A 154 15.10 -3.79 -5.95
C ASN A 154 15.07 -4.01 -7.47
N ALA A 155 14.03 -4.66 -8.01
CA ALA A 155 13.85 -4.81 -9.44
C ALA A 155 13.58 -3.46 -10.13
N LEU A 156 12.73 -2.62 -9.55
CA LEU A 156 12.51 -1.24 -10.05
C LEU A 156 13.78 -0.41 -10.03
N ARG A 157 14.61 -0.56 -8.99
CA ARG A 157 15.91 0.07 -8.87
C ARG A 157 16.88 -0.44 -9.96
N GLY A 158 16.94 -1.75 -10.18
CA GLY A 158 17.79 -2.36 -11.21
C GLY A 158 17.49 -1.78 -12.60
N ASP A 159 16.21 -1.77 -12.99
CA ASP A 159 15.79 -1.16 -14.27
C ASP A 159 16.16 0.33 -14.37
N LEU A 160 16.02 1.09 -13.29
CA LEU A 160 16.41 2.50 -13.25
C LEU A 160 17.91 2.65 -13.52
N GLU A 161 18.75 1.90 -12.80
CA GLU A 161 20.22 1.94 -12.89
C GLU A 161 20.71 1.44 -14.27
N ASP A 162 20.11 0.39 -14.82
CA ASP A 162 20.40 -0.16 -16.15
C ASP A 162 20.09 0.84 -17.29
N HIS A 163 19.19 1.81 -17.04
CA HIS A 163 18.85 2.88 -17.98
C HIS A 163 19.53 4.22 -17.62
N GLY A 164 20.62 4.18 -16.84
CA GLY A 164 21.46 5.34 -16.56
C GLY A 164 20.95 6.25 -15.43
N GLY A 165 19.85 5.90 -14.75
CA GLY A 165 19.42 6.62 -13.56
C GLY A 165 20.30 6.31 -12.35
N MET A 166 20.31 7.19 -11.36
CA MET A 166 21.10 7.03 -10.14
C MET A 166 20.30 7.33 -8.87
N ILE A 167 20.70 6.75 -7.74
CA ILE A 167 20.13 7.03 -6.42
C ILE A 167 21.21 7.64 -5.53
N ALA A 168 20.94 8.86 -5.05
CA ALA A 168 21.75 9.53 -4.04
C ALA A 168 21.13 9.24 -2.65
N PHE A 169 21.74 8.33 -1.90
CA PHE A 169 21.34 8.01 -0.52
C PHE A 169 21.85 9.06 0.47
N ASN A 170 21.23 9.09 1.67
CA ASN A 170 21.50 10.08 2.72
C ASN A 170 21.39 11.53 2.23
N THR A 171 20.59 11.75 1.20
CA THR A 171 20.40 13.03 0.53
C THR A 171 18.97 13.52 0.75
N ARG A 172 18.81 14.36 1.76
CA ARG A 172 17.52 14.95 2.12
C ARG A 172 17.31 16.26 1.37
N ILE A 173 16.29 16.33 0.55
CA ILE A 173 15.90 17.60 -0.09
C ILE A 173 15.19 18.49 0.93
N GLU A 174 15.69 19.70 1.11
CA GLU A 174 15.25 20.63 2.13
C GLU A 174 14.32 21.72 1.58
N ARG A 175 14.62 22.22 0.38
CA ARG A 175 13.87 23.29 -0.28
C ARG A 175 13.97 23.20 -1.78
N LEU A 176 12.91 23.65 -2.46
CA LEU A 176 12.82 23.79 -3.89
C LEU A 176 12.51 25.25 -4.23
N VAL A 177 13.22 25.78 -5.21
CA VAL A 177 12.99 27.14 -5.72
C VAL A 177 12.78 27.08 -7.23
N GLN A 178 11.65 27.60 -7.71
CA GLN A 178 11.42 27.68 -9.14
C GLN A 178 12.33 28.74 -9.76
N VAL A 179 13.07 28.37 -10.80
CA VAL A 179 13.97 29.25 -11.55
C VAL A 179 13.60 29.23 -13.03
N GLN A 180 14.22 30.11 -13.81
CA GLN A 180 14.00 30.11 -15.26
C GLN A 180 14.47 28.78 -15.85
N GLY A 181 13.56 28.02 -16.44
CA GLY A 181 13.84 26.74 -17.12
C GLY A 181 13.87 25.51 -16.20
N GLY A 182 13.56 25.63 -14.90
CA GLY A 182 13.57 24.44 -14.02
C GLY A 182 13.47 24.77 -12.53
N TRP A 183 14.20 24.00 -11.74
CA TRP A 183 14.17 24.02 -10.28
C TRP A 183 15.58 24.05 -9.70
N LEU A 184 15.84 24.99 -8.80
CA LEU A 184 17.00 24.96 -7.92
C LEU A 184 16.63 24.14 -6.68
N VAL A 185 17.40 23.10 -6.43
CA VAL A 185 17.17 22.11 -5.37
C VAL A 185 18.23 22.26 -4.30
N HIS A 186 17.83 22.34 -3.03
CA HIS A 186 18.75 22.49 -1.90
C HIS A 186 18.80 21.21 -1.06
N SER A 187 20.02 20.76 -0.72
CA SER A 187 20.30 19.61 0.12
C SER A 187 21.63 19.78 0.86
N GLY A 188 21.60 19.82 2.22
CA GLY A 188 22.80 19.80 3.05
C GLY A 188 23.84 20.92 2.78
N GLY A 189 23.39 22.06 2.30
CA GLY A 189 24.28 23.18 1.91
C GLY A 189 24.67 23.19 0.44
N ASP A 190 24.45 22.08 -0.27
CA ASP A 190 24.67 21.99 -1.73
C ASP A 190 23.41 22.35 -2.52
N THR A 191 23.63 22.71 -3.78
CA THR A 191 22.52 23.00 -4.73
C THR A 191 22.78 22.37 -6.09
N ILE A 192 21.69 21.89 -6.71
CA ILE A 192 21.68 21.47 -8.12
C ILE A 192 20.50 22.11 -8.84
N THR A 193 20.61 22.26 -10.15
CA THR A 193 19.48 22.68 -11.00
C THR A 193 19.00 21.50 -11.83
N VAL A 194 17.68 21.31 -11.90
CA VAL A 194 17.03 20.24 -12.69
C VAL A 194 15.82 20.80 -13.44
N ASP A 195 15.41 20.14 -14.51
CA ASP A 195 14.28 20.58 -15.34
C ASP A 195 12.93 20.29 -14.64
N ALA A 196 12.83 19.16 -13.93
CA ALA A 196 11.61 18.73 -13.29
C ALA A 196 11.88 18.06 -11.94
N VAL A 197 10.91 18.20 -11.01
CA VAL A 197 10.94 17.53 -9.70
C VAL A 197 9.66 16.74 -9.47
N VAL A 198 9.81 15.50 -9.02
CA VAL A 198 8.70 14.64 -8.57
C VAL A 198 8.82 14.44 -7.05
N ASN A 199 7.83 14.94 -6.31
CA ASN A 199 7.77 14.77 -4.87
C ASN A 199 7.10 13.42 -4.52
N SER A 200 7.89 12.40 -4.23
CA SER A 200 7.50 11.07 -3.77
C SER A 200 7.98 10.76 -2.36
N ALA A 201 8.16 11.79 -1.52
CA ALA A 201 8.81 11.71 -0.21
C ALA A 201 7.94 11.08 0.90
N GLY A 202 6.87 10.35 0.55
CA GLY A 202 6.04 9.62 1.53
C GLY A 202 5.50 10.53 2.64
N LEU A 203 5.78 10.21 3.91
CA LEU A 203 5.39 11.04 5.05
C LEU A 203 6.04 12.45 5.05
N GLY A 204 7.13 12.65 4.33
CA GLY A 204 7.81 13.94 4.16
C GLY A 204 7.27 14.81 3.02
N ALA A 205 6.33 14.30 2.21
CA ALA A 205 5.90 14.98 0.98
C ALA A 205 5.26 16.34 1.23
N GLN A 206 4.43 16.47 2.28
CA GLN A 206 3.81 17.74 2.65
C GLN A 206 4.83 18.75 3.16
N LYS A 207 5.82 18.29 3.93
CA LYS A 207 6.91 19.14 4.42
C LYS A 207 7.71 19.73 3.26
N LEU A 208 8.05 18.91 2.26
CA LEU A 208 8.73 19.37 1.05
C LEU A 208 7.84 20.32 0.23
N GLY A 209 6.54 20.02 0.10
CA GLY A 209 5.57 20.91 -0.54
C GLY A 209 5.52 22.29 0.12
N SER A 210 5.51 22.35 1.46
CA SER A 210 5.56 23.61 2.21
C SER A 210 6.88 24.34 2.09
N ALA A 211 7.99 23.64 1.85
CA ALA A 211 9.32 24.20 1.64
C ALA A 211 9.61 24.55 0.16
N THR A 212 8.62 24.39 -0.73
CA THR A 212 8.73 24.78 -2.14
C THR A 212 8.37 26.27 -2.28
N GLU A 213 9.34 27.07 -2.66
CA GLU A 213 9.19 28.53 -2.80
C GLU A 213 8.20 28.86 -3.92
N GLY A 214 7.28 29.78 -3.65
CA GLY A 214 6.22 30.16 -4.59
C GLY A 214 5.07 29.15 -4.72
N TYR A 215 5.14 27.98 -4.06
CA TYR A 215 4.01 27.05 -4.04
C TYR A 215 2.94 27.53 -3.05
N PRO A 216 1.66 27.69 -3.47
CA PRO A 216 0.61 28.17 -2.60
C PRO A 216 0.39 27.24 -1.39
N GLN A 217 0.54 27.76 -0.18
CA GLN A 217 0.47 26.93 1.04
C GLN A 217 -0.89 26.28 1.24
N GLU A 218 -1.97 26.93 0.79
CA GLU A 218 -3.33 26.38 0.81
C GLU A 218 -3.52 25.17 -0.11
N ARG A 219 -2.60 24.94 -1.05
CA ARG A 219 -2.58 23.77 -1.92
C ARG A 219 -1.77 22.60 -1.36
N VAL A 220 -0.96 22.83 -0.33
CA VAL A 220 -0.28 21.74 0.38
C VAL A 220 -1.32 20.93 1.14
N PRO A 221 -1.52 19.65 0.82
CA PRO A 221 -2.54 18.87 1.51
C PRO A 221 -2.14 18.63 2.97
N ARG A 222 -3.15 18.61 3.84
CA ARG A 222 -2.95 18.27 5.27
C ARG A 222 -2.45 16.83 5.37
N LEU A 223 -1.62 16.55 6.37
CA LEU A 223 -1.14 15.20 6.70
C LEU A 223 -1.78 14.72 8.00
N PHE A 224 -2.40 13.56 7.93
CA PHE A 224 -2.87 12.81 9.09
C PHE A 224 -2.18 11.46 9.11
N LEU A 225 -1.80 11.00 10.29
CA LEU A 225 -1.06 9.76 10.46
C LEU A 225 -2.01 8.64 10.91
N GLY A 226 -2.28 7.71 10.01
CA GLY A 226 -3.06 6.50 10.31
C GLY A 226 -2.15 5.31 10.57
N LYS A 227 -1.80 5.07 11.84
CA LYS A 227 -1.00 3.90 12.23
C LYS A 227 -1.83 2.64 12.14
N GLY A 228 -1.25 1.56 11.63
CA GLY A 228 -1.81 0.23 11.62
C GLY A 228 -0.85 -0.76 12.24
N SER A 229 -1.30 -1.46 13.27
CA SER A 229 -0.54 -2.47 13.98
C SER A 229 -0.83 -3.87 13.43
N TYR A 230 0.18 -4.72 13.41
CA TYR A 230 0.08 -6.11 13.00
C TYR A 230 0.49 -7.04 14.14
N PHE A 231 -0.18 -8.19 14.19
CA PHE A 231 0.15 -9.29 15.09
C PHE A 231 0.45 -10.55 14.27
N GLY A 232 1.60 -11.16 14.53
CA GLY A 232 1.95 -12.46 14.00
C GLY A 232 1.17 -13.58 14.69
N PHE A 233 0.91 -14.67 13.98
CA PHE A 233 0.27 -15.87 14.52
C PHE A 233 1.32 -16.90 14.95
N ALA A 234 1.39 -17.20 16.23
CA ALA A 234 2.31 -18.18 16.81
C ALA A 234 1.75 -19.63 16.75
N GLY A 235 1.07 -19.97 15.66
CA GLY A 235 0.47 -21.28 15.42
C GLY A 235 0.78 -21.81 14.02
N ARG A 236 0.26 -23.00 13.70
CA ARG A 236 0.28 -23.50 12.34
C ARG A 236 -0.66 -22.69 11.47
N PRO A 237 -0.27 -22.26 10.27
CA PRO A 237 -1.15 -21.51 9.38
C PRO A 237 -2.50 -22.22 9.19
N ALA A 238 -3.57 -21.48 9.44
CA ALA A 238 -4.94 -21.98 9.37
C ALA A 238 -5.58 -21.71 8.00
N PHE A 239 -5.03 -20.76 7.23
CA PHE A 239 -5.56 -20.30 5.95
C PHE A 239 -4.50 -20.34 4.87
N SER A 240 -4.94 -20.62 3.65
CA SER A 240 -4.12 -20.60 2.43
C SER A 240 -4.34 -19.35 1.57
N ARG A 241 -5.40 -18.57 1.88
CA ARG A 241 -5.82 -17.33 1.23
C ARG A 241 -5.86 -16.18 2.21
N LEU A 242 -5.94 -14.97 1.69
CA LEU A 242 -6.23 -13.78 2.50
C LEU A 242 -7.69 -13.81 2.95
N ILE A 243 -7.95 -13.59 4.24
CA ILE A 243 -9.32 -13.53 4.78
C ILE A 243 -9.58 -12.11 5.29
N TYR A 244 -10.58 -11.48 4.73
CA TYR A 244 -11.00 -10.13 5.08
C TYR A 244 -12.44 -10.16 5.58
N PRO A 245 -12.76 -9.65 6.77
CA PRO A 245 -14.16 -9.45 7.15
C PRO A 245 -14.80 -8.40 6.24
N ALA A 246 -16.13 -8.43 6.16
CA ALA A 246 -16.89 -7.37 5.49
C ALA A 246 -16.53 -5.99 6.07
N PRO A 247 -16.41 -4.93 5.25
CA PRO A 247 -16.03 -3.61 5.74
C PRO A 247 -17.00 -3.07 6.80
N ILE A 248 -16.41 -2.51 7.87
CA ILE A 248 -17.15 -1.84 8.95
C ILE A 248 -17.00 -0.32 8.82
N HIS A 249 -17.90 0.45 9.47
CA HIS A 249 -17.73 1.90 9.53
C HIS A 249 -16.36 2.27 10.11
N GLY A 250 -15.58 3.05 9.36
CA GLY A 250 -14.25 3.52 9.78
C GLY A 250 -13.07 2.60 9.45
N GLY A 251 -13.28 1.45 8.79
CA GLY A 251 -12.17 0.58 8.42
C GLY A 251 -12.58 -0.74 7.76
N LEU A 252 -11.58 -1.53 7.39
CA LEU A 252 -11.76 -2.84 6.75
C LEU A 252 -11.79 -4.01 7.75
N GLY A 253 -11.78 -3.75 9.05
CA GLY A 253 -11.65 -4.79 10.08
C GLY A 253 -10.23 -5.35 10.21
N VAL A 254 -10.05 -6.40 11.01
CA VAL A 254 -8.75 -7.09 11.17
C VAL A 254 -8.68 -8.22 10.16
N HIS A 255 -7.73 -8.11 9.22
CA HIS A 255 -7.54 -9.06 8.14
C HIS A 255 -6.58 -10.19 8.52
N VAL A 256 -6.68 -11.34 7.84
CA VAL A 256 -5.59 -12.30 7.71
C VAL A 256 -4.79 -11.91 6.47
N THR A 257 -3.49 -11.70 6.64
CA THR A 257 -2.52 -11.62 5.56
C THR A 257 -1.54 -12.79 5.65
N LEU A 258 -0.92 -13.13 4.53
CA LEU A 258 0.07 -14.19 4.43
C LEU A 258 1.36 -13.61 3.90
N ASP A 259 2.49 -14.12 4.36
CA ASP A 259 3.74 -13.92 3.64
C ASP A 259 3.98 -15.05 2.61
N LEU A 260 5.04 -14.95 1.84
CA LEU A 260 5.38 -15.94 0.82
C LEU A 260 5.77 -17.31 1.39
N ALA A 261 6.20 -17.35 2.66
CA ALA A 261 6.44 -18.60 3.39
C ALA A 261 5.15 -19.22 3.97
N GLY A 262 4.01 -18.55 3.80
CA GLY A 262 2.70 -19.00 4.30
C GLY A 262 2.44 -18.66 5.77
N ARG A 263 3.29 -17.88 6.44
CA ARG A 263 3.04 -17.44 7.80
C ARG A 263 1.90 -16.44 7.81
N MET A 264 1.06 -16.55 8.85
CA MET A 264 -0.12 -15.70 9.00
C MET A 264 0.18 -14.48 9.86
N ARG A 265 -0.39 -13.36 9.47
CA ARG A 265 -0.42 -12.10 10.19
C ARG A 265 -1.85 -11.57 10.26
N PHE A 266 -2.19 -10.94 11.36
CA PHE A 266 -3.48 -10.26 11.53
C PHE A 266 -3.28 -8.76 11.57
N GLY A 267 -4.16 -8.04 10.87
CA GLY A 267 -4.08 -6.58 10.79
C GLY A 267 -4.08 -6.06 9.35
N PRO A 268 -3.87 -4.76 9.20
CA PRO A 268 -3.70 -3.82 10.30
C PRO A 268 -5.04 -3.38 10.91
N ASP A 269 -4.98 -2.85 12.12
CA ASP A 269 -6.01 -1.99 12.65
C ASP A 269 -5.81 -0.52 12.19
N VAL A 270 -6.51 0.42 12.81
CA VAL A 270 -6.33 1.85 12.56
C VAL A 270 -6.29 2.61 13.88
N GLU A 271 -5.18 3.32 14.08
CA GLU A 271 -4.97 4.25 15.19
C GLU A 271 -4.53 5.60 14.62
N TRP A 272 -5.24 6.68 14.99
CA TRP A 272 -4.84 8.03 14.62
C TRP A 272 -3.81 8.53 15.62
N ILE A 273 -2.64 8.93 15.13
CA ILE A 273 -1.52 9.39 15.95
C ILE A 273 -1.07 10.78 15.49
N GLU A 274 -0.49 11.54 16.41
CA GLU A 274 0.04 12.89 16.14
C GLU A 274 1.52 12.88 15.75
N HIS A 275 2.27 11.89 16.24
CA HIS A 275 3.68 11.73 15.98
C HIS A 275 4.00 10.33 15.46
N GLU A 276 5.02 10.22 14.63
CA GLU A 276 5.48 8.93 14.10
C GLU A 276 5.98 8.03 15.23
N THR A 277 5.31 6.90 15.42
CA THR A 277 5.72 5.82 16.32
C THR A 277 5.36 4.48 15.71
N TYR A 278 6.28 3.53 15.77
CA TYR A 278 6.13 2.21 15.17
C TYR A 278 5.97 1.09 16.19
N ASP A 279 5.90 1.43 17.48
CA ASP A 279 5.70 0.44 18.55
C ASP A 279 4.31 -0.17 18.45
N VAL A 280 4.22 -1.47 18.65
CA VAL A 280 2.95 -2.20 18.72
C VAL A 280 2.62 -2.44 20.19
N ASP A 281 1.54 -1.82 20.67
CA ASP A 281 1.05 -2.07 22.04
C ASP A 281 0.46 -3.48 22.15
N PRO A 282 1.04 -4.38 22.96
CA PRO A 282 0.55 -5.75 23.12
C PRO A 282 -0.92 -5.84 23.60
N LYS A 283 -1.41 -4.84 24.33
CA LYS A 283 -2.79 -4.80 24.84
C LYS A 283 -3.84 -4.70 23.73
N ARG A 284 -3.44 -4.24 22.55
CA ARG A 284 -4.32 -4.20 21.37
C ARG A 284 -4.75 -5.60 20.92
N ALA A 285 -4.01 -6.64 21.28
CA ALA A 285 -4.36 -8.03 20.99
C ALA A 285 -5.79 -8.39 21.44
N ASP A 286 -6.30 -7.84 22.54
CA ASP A 286 -7.65 -8.13 23.04
C ASP A 286 -8.73 -7.75 22.01
N VAL A 287 -8.58 -6.60 21.35
CA VAL A 287 -9.49 -6.17 20.29
C VAL A 287 -9.34 -7.06 19.05
N PHE A 288 -8.11 -7.48 18.74
CA PHE A 288 -7.83 -8.39 17.63
C PHE A 288 -8.48 -9.75 17.85
N TYR A 289 -8.31 -10.38 19.02
CA TYR A 289 -8.97 -11.65 19.34
C TYR A 289 -10.47 -11.60 19.13
N LYS A 290 -11.12 -10.54 19.62
CA LYS A 290 -12.56 -10.36 19.47
C LYS A 290 -12.99 -10.32 18.00
N ARG A 291 -12.27 -9.55 17.17
CA ARG A 291 -12.60 -9.35 15.76
C ARG A 291 -12.26 -10.56 14.89
N ILE A 292 -11.16 -11.23 15.18
CA ILE A 292 -10.72 -12.40 14.41
C ILE A 292 -11.63 -13.58 14.68
N ARG A 293 -12.09 -13.77 15.91
CA ARG A 293 -12.97 -14.89 16.27
C ARG A 293 -14.35 -14.84 15.63
N ASP A 294 -14.77 -13.72 15.08
CA ASP A 294 -15.98 -13.65 14.27
C ASP A 294 -15.90 -14.56 13.03
N TYR A 295 -14.71 -14.70 12.43
CA TYR A 295 -14.50 -15.55 11.26
C TYR A 295 -13.50 -16.70 11.48
N PHE A 296 -12.72 -16.68 12.56
CA PHE A 296 -11.81 -17.75 12.99
C PHE A 296 -12.06 -18.09 14.47
N PRO A 297 -13.18 -18.78 14.79
CA PRO A 297 -13.58 -19.05 16.19
C PRO A 297 -12.56 -19.87 16.98
N ARG A 298 -11.78 -20.72 16.30
CA ARG A 298 -10.76 -21.57 16.93
C ARG A 298 -9.42 -20.88 17.17
N LEU A 299 -9.31 -19.56 17.00
CA LEU A 299 -8.08 -18.82 17.30
C LEU A 299 -7.69 -19.04 18.78
N PRO A 300 -6.54 -19.69 19.05
CA PRO A 300 -6.12 -20.00 20.42
C PRO A 300 -5.77 -18.72 21.21
N ASP A 301 -6.04 -18.73 22.50
CA ASP A 301 -5.56 -17.67 23.40
C ASP A 301 -4.02 -17.64 23.43
N GLY A 302 -3.44 -16.45 23.58
CA GLY A 302 -1.99 -16.26 23.62
C GLY A 302 -1.25 -16.47 22.29
N SER A 303 -1.98 -16.71 21.19
CA SER A 303 -1.37 -16.98 19.88
C SER A 303 -1.01 -15.74 19.06
N LEU A 304 -1.44 -14.55 19.49
CA LEU A 304 -1.12 -13.29 18.82
C LEU A 304 0.13 -12.66 19.45
N VAL A 305 1.15 -12.45 18.65
CA VAL A 305 2.42 -11.84 19.06
C VAL A 305 2.57 -10.50 18.32
N PRO A 306 2.87 -9.38 19.03
CA PRO A 306 3.17 -8.12 18.36
C PRO A 306 4.22 -8.30 17.27
N ASP A 307 3.96 -7.77 16.07
CA ASP A 307 4.87 -7.87 14.93
C ASP A 307 5.38 -6.46 14.59
N TYR A 308 4.85 -5.81 13.57
CA TYR A 308 5.26 -4.46 13.20
C TYR A 308 4.05 -3.52 13.06
N ALA A 309 4.35 -2.23 12.93
CA ALA A 309 3.37 -1.21 12.56
C ALA A 309 3.79 -0.45 11.31
N GLY A 310 2.82 0.00 10.54
CA GLY A 310 3.00 0.93 9.43
C GLY A 310 2.19 2.21 9.65
N ILE A 311 2.62 3.31 9.05
CA ILE A 311 1.90 4.59 9.13
C ILE A 311 1.46 4.98 7.73
N ARG A 312 0.15 5.13 7.54
CA ARG A 312 -0.44 5.62 6.28
C ARG A 312 -0.52 7.13 6.31
N PRO A 313 0.09 7.84 5.34
CA PRO A 313 -0.18 9.25 5.14
C PRO A 313 -1.61 9.41 4.63
N LYS A 314 -2.45 10.08 5.39
CA LYS A 314 -3.84 10.37 5.02
C LYS A 314 -4.04 11.86 4.78
N LEU A 315 -4.89 12.20 3.80
CA LEU A 315 -5.21 13.59 3.46
C LEU A 315 -6.47 14.09 4.18
N THR A 316 -7.21 13.19 4.83
CA THR A 316 -8.43 13.47 5.59
C THR A 316 -8.33 12.89 6.99
N GLY A 317 -8.89 13.58 7.96
CA GLY A 317 -8.98 13.16 9.35
C GLY A 317 -10.05 12.08 9.58
N ARG A 318 -10.17 11.61 10.82
CA ARG A 318 -11.02 10.49 11.24
C ARG A 318 -12.48 10.58 10.80
N ASN A 319 -13.04 11.81 10.80
CA ASN A 319 -14.47 12.07 10.54
C ASN A 319 -14.69 12.86 9.24
N GLU A 320 -13.67 13.00 8.41
CA GLU A 320 -13.75 13.74 7.16
C GLU A 320 -14.00 12.80 5.98
N ALA A 321 -14.82 13.22 5.02
CA ALA A 321 -15.00 12.46 3.79
C ALA A 321 -13.69 12.43 2.98
N GLU A 322 -13.41 11.29 2.35
CA GLU A 322 -12.22 11.19 1.47
C GLU A 322 -12.34 12.18 0.30
N ILE A 323 -11.38 13.07 0.18
CA ILE A 323 -11.27 14.00 -0.95
C ILE A 323 -10.69 13.27 -2.16
N GLY A 324 -11.43 12.48 -2.88
CA GLY A 324 -11.18 11.92 -4.23
C GLY A 324 -9.75 11.85 -4.81
N ARG A 325 -8.73 12.13 -4.01
CA ARG A 325 -7.31 12.05 -4.36
C ARG A 325 -6.81 10.64 -4.07
N ALA A 326 -5.97 10.10 -4.94
CA ALA A 326 -5.35 8.80 -4.71
C ALA A 326 -4.52 8.86 -3.42
N HIS A 327 -4.90 8.05 -2.43
CA HIS A 327 -4.04 7.74 -1.31
C HIS A 327 -3.19 6.52 -1.73
N VAL A 328 -1.91 6.68 -1.71
CA VAL A 328 -0.96 5.58 -1.87
C VAL A 328 -0.81 4.86 -0.54
#